data_358cf026d038588d726d69c379291570
#
_entry.id   358cf026d038588d726d69c379291570
#
_cell.length_a   1.000
_cell.length_b   1.000
_cell.length_c   1.000
_cell.angle_alpha   90.00
_cell.angle_beta   90.00
_cell.angle_gamma   90.00
#
_symmetry.space_group_name_H-M   'P 1'
#
loop_
_entity.id
_entity.type
_entity.pdbx_description
1 polymer ?
#
loop_
_entity_poly.entity_id
_entity_poly.type
_entity_poly.pdbx_seq_one_letter_code
_entity_poly.pdbx_strand_id
1 'polypeptide(L)'
;MEKELTQDPINIVKVVLFGPESSGKTTLSRQLARHYNTVWAPEFAREYLQKKWNNERKICEKDDLVPIAIGQMNLENSLAKKADKLLICDTDLLETKVYSEEFYGGTVHEKLNDAAHKNEYDLYLLTYIDTPWEEDDLRDRAAQRLEMFTAFENALKKHKKNYILLKGDKEMRLKNATKAIDKIIAAKDNLHSFSDSLIDVDMHFMHQSSDFDNSFEY
;
A
#
# COMPACT_ATOMS: atom_id res chain seq x y z
N MET A 1 -0.82 20.74 -0.37
CA MET A 1 0.22 19.85 0.26
C MET A 1 -0.37 18.81 1.22
N GLU A 2 -1.17 19.13 2.24
CA GLU A 2 -1.74 18.09 3.13
C GLU A 2 -2.72 17.18 2.39
N LYS A 3 -3.56 17.73 1.54
CA LYS A 3 -4.51 16.99 0.68
C LYS A 3 -3.81 16.11 -0.38
N GLU A 4 -2.59 16.46 -0.77
CA GLU A 4 -1.82 15.73 -1.81
C GLU A 4 -1.18 14.42 -1.30
N LEU A 5 -1.05 14.26 0.03
CA LEU A 5 -0.49 13.06 0.68
C LEU A 5 -1.56 12.15 1.29
N THR A 6 -2.85 12.49 1.12
CA THR A 6 -3.98 11.75 1.70
C THR A 6 -4.54 10.75 0.69
N GLN A 7 -4.85 9.55 1.16
CA GLN A 7 -5.57 8.56 0.36
C GLN A 7 -7.01 9.01 0.08
N ASP A 8 -7.47 8.82 -1.15
CA ASP A 8 -8.89 8.94 -1.49
C ASP A 8 -9.68 7.81 -0.77
N PRO A 9 -10.87 8.10 -0.21
CA PRO A 9 -11.69 7.12 0.52
C PRO A 9 -12.39 6.16 -0.45
N ILE A 10 -11.64 5.24 -1.05
CA ILE A 10 -12.15 4.23 -1.96
C ILE A 10 -12.16 2.88 -1.25
N ASN A 11 -13.33 2.23 -1.22
CA ASN A 11 -13.53 0.97 -0.52
C ASN A 11 -13.11 -0.24 -1.38
N ILE A 12 -11.81 -0.42 -1.54
CA ILE A 12 -11.18 -1.58 -2.18
C ILE A 12 -10.12 -2.17 -1.26
N VAL A 13 -9.71 -3.40 -1.51
CA VAL A 13 -8.55 -3.99 -0.84
C VAL A 13 -7.29 -3.31 -1.38
N LYS A 14 -6.41 -2.84 -0.50
CA LYS A 14 -5.11 -2.27 -0.86
C LYS A 14 -3.99 -3.10 -0.26
N VAL A 15 -3.09 -3.58 -1.10
CA VAL A 15 -1.96 -4.43 -0.73
C VAL A 15 -0.65 -3.76 -1.14
N VAL A 16 0.28 -3.63 -0.19
CA VAL A 16 1.59 -3.00 -0.42
C VAL A 16 2.69 -4.04 -0.50
N LEU A 17 3.52 -3.97 -1.52
CA LEU A 17 4.83 -4.62 -1.57
C LEU A 17 5.82 -3.73 -0.82
N PHE A 18 6.48 -4.26 0.19
CA PHE A 18 7.30 -3.51 1.13
C PHE A 18 8.64 -4.21 1.34
N GLY A 19 9.72 -3.45 1.50
CA GLY A 19 11.04 -4.04 1.71
C GLY A 19 12.15 -3.35 0.93
N PRO A 20 13.42 -3.75 1.14
CA PRO A 20 14.56 -3.05 0.57
C PRO A 20 14.66 -3.18 -0.95
N GLU A 21 15.56 -2.42 -1.52
CA GLU A 21 15.91 -2.48 -2.93
C GLU A 21 16.33 -3.90 -3.35
N SER A 22 16.09 -4.23 -4.61
CA SER A 22 16.45 -5.52 -5.22
C SER A 22 15.87 -6.76 -4.51
N SER A 23 14.81 -6.60 -3.71
CA SER A 23 14.12 -7.70 -3.02
C SER A 23 12.98 -8.33 -3.83
N GLY A 24 12.75 -7.87 -5.07
CA GLY A 24 11.78 -8.43 -6.01
C GLY A 24 10.36 -7.86 -5.89
N LYS A 25 10.15 -6.73 -5.20
CA LYS A 25 8.85 -6.05 -5.06
C LYS A 25 8.15 -5.85 -6.41
N THR A 26 8.77 -5.12 -7.32
CA THR A 26 8.20 -4.78 -8.63
C THR A 26 7.84 -6.01 -9.47
N THR A 27 8.66 -7.05 -9.43
CA THR A 27 8.38 -8.30 -10.14
C THR A 27 7.10 -8.95 -9.58
N LEU A 28 6.99 -9.04 -8.27
CA LEU A 28 5.83 -9.63 -7.60
C LEU A 28 4.58 -8.77 -7.76
N SER A 29 4.68 -7.43 -7.70
CA SER A 29 3.56 -6.50 -7.95
C SER A 29 2.93 -6.75 -9.32
N ARG A 30 3.75 -6.88 -10.36
CA ARG A 30 3.29 -7.17 -11.73
C ARG A 30 2.66 -8.56 -11.85
N GLN A 31 3.21 -9.57 -11.16
CA GLN A 31 2.66 -10.93 -11.15
C GLN A 31 1.29 -10.96 -10.47
N LEU A 32 1.16 -10.30 -9.32
CA LEU A 32 -0.11 -10.20 -8.59
C LEU A 32 -1.17 -9.43 -9.38
N ALA A 33 -0.81 -8.30 -9.99
CA ALA A 33 -1.73 -7.53 -10.83
C ALA A 33 -2.26 -8.37 -12.01
N ARG A 34 -1.41 -9.17 -12.66
CA ARG A 34 -1.82 -10.11 -13.71
C ARG A 34 -2.71 -11.22 -13.18
N HIS A 35 -2.34 -11.82 -12.03
CA HIS A 35 -3.09 -12.91 -11.42
C HIS A 35 -4.53 -12.50 -11.09
N TYR A 36 -4.72 -11.30 -10.52
CA TYR A 36 -6.03 -10.78 -10.13
C TYR A 36 -6.72 -9.96 -11.25
N ASN A 37 -6.12 -9.84 -12.42
CA ASN A 37 -6.61 -8.99 -13.50
C ASN A 37 -6.94 -7.56 -13.03
N THR A 38 -6.03 -6.98 -12.25
CA THR A 38 -6.18 -5.65 -11.67
C THR A 38 -5.05 -4.71 -12.04
N VAL A 39 -5.17 -3.45 -11.63
CA VAL A 39 -4.12 -2.44 -11.77
C VAL A 39 -3.11 -2.52 -10.63
N TRP A 40 -1.91 -1.98 -10.85
CA TRP A 40 -0.89 -1.82 -9.82
C TRP A 40 -0.29 -0.41 -9.89
N ALA A 41 0.00 0.17 -8.73
CA ALA A 41 0.68 1.44 -8.60
C ALA A 41 2.19 1.18 -8.56
N PRO A 42 2.96 1.54 -9.61
CA PRO A 42 4.41 1.41 -9.60
C PRO A 42 5.06 2.37 -8.61
N GLU A 43 6.29 2.08 -8.23
CA GLU A 43 7.14 2.95 -7.44
C GLU A 43 7.44 4.25 -8.20
N PHE A 44 6.86 5.36 -7.76
CA PHE A 44 7.04 6.67 -8.39
C PHE A 44 8.48 7.18 -8.26
N ALA A 45 9.14 6.87 -7.14
CA ALA A 45 10.53 7.24 -6.90
C ALA A 45 11.44 6.78 -8.05
N ARG A 46 11.19 5.59 -8.61
CA ARG A 46 12.00 5.01 -9.68
C ARG A 46 12.03 5.89 -10.93
N GLU A 47 10.87 6.36 -11.39
CA GLU A 47 10.77 7.24 -12.56
C GLU A 47 11.33 8.64 -12.25
N TYR A 48 11.02 9.19 -11.09
CA TYR A 48 11.47 10.50 -10.64
C TYR A 48 13.00 10.56 -10.56
N LEU A 49 13.60 9.61 -9.86
CA LEU A 49 15.06 9.57 -9.68
C LEU A 49 15.81 9.21 -10.95
N GLN A 50 15.26 8.36 -11.83
CA GLN A 50 15.88 8.09 -13.12
C GLN A 50 15.91 9.32 -14.00
N LYS A 51 14.87 10.16 -14.00
CA LYS A 51 14.87 11.45 -14.69
C LYS A 51 15.94 12.40 -14.12
N LYS A 52 16.05 12.48 -12.79
CA LYS A 52 17.07 13.28 -12.10
C LYS A 52 18.48 12.81 -12.46
N TRP A 53 18.72 11.50 -12.40
CA TRP A 53 20.01 10.91 -12.79
C TRP A 53 20.38 11.20 -14.25
N ASN A 54 19.44 11.02 -15.16
CA ASN A 54 19.69 11.26 -16.58
C ASN A 54 20.03 12.72 -16.89
N ASN A 55 19.38 13.66 -16.21
CA ASN A 55 19.53 15.08 -16.45
C ASN A 55 20.70 15.72 -15.67
N GLU A 56 20.91 15.31 -14.42
CA GLU A 56 21.78 15.99 -13.48
C GLU A 56 22.91 15.12 -12.94
N ARG A 57 22.87 13.81 -13.17
CA ARG A 57 23.79 12.81 -12.58
C ARG A 57 23.80 12.86 -11.04
N LYS A 58 22.66 13.21 -10.44
CA LYS A 58 22.48 13.24 -8.99
C LYS A 58 21.63 12.07 -8.50
N ILE A 59 22.01 11.55 -7.35
CA ILE A 59 21.24 10.56 -6.59
C ILE A 59 20.09 11.25 -5.82
N CYS A 60 19.30 10.46 -5.10
CA CYS A 60 18.25 10.97 -4.23
C CYS A 60 18.82 11.87 -3.12
N GLU A 61 18.23 13.02 -2.94
CA GLU A 61 18.51 13.98 -1.87
C GLU A 61 17.29 14.12 -0.96
N LYS A 62 17.47 14.66 0.24
CA LYS A 62 16.37 14.82 1.21
C LYS A 62 15.18 15.61 0.65
N ASP A 63 15.45 16.62 -0.16
CA ASP A 63 14.43 17.50 -0.75
C ASP A 63 13.59 16.80 -1.84
N ASP A 64 14.04 15.67 -2.35
CA ASP A 64 13.29 14.85 -3.31
C ASP A 64 12.15 14.05 -2.64
N LEU A 65 12.24 13.75 -1.35
CA LEU A 65 11.34 12.82 -0.67
C LEU A 65 9.88 13.31 -0.64
N VAL A 66 9.64 14.60 -0.45
CA VAL A 66 8.28 15.16 -0.45
C VAL A 66 7.67 15.16 -1.86
N PRO A 67 8.35 15.62 -2.91
CA PRO A 67 7.89 15.46 -4.30
C PRO A 67 7.61 13.99 -4.68
N ILE A 68 8.47 13.06 -4.28
CA ILE A 68 8.28 11.62 -4.50
C ILE A 68 7.00 11.12 -3.80
N ALA A 69 6.82 11.47 -2.53
CA ALA A 69 5.64 11.09 -1.76
C ALA A 69 4.33 11.62 -2.38
N ILE A 70 4.32 12.87 -2.83
CA ILE A 70 3.17 13.47 -3.54
C ILE A 70 2.90 12.72 -4.86
N GLY A 71 3.93 12.43 -5.63
CA GLY A 71 3.80 11.68 -6.87
C GLY A 71 3.25 10.27 -6.65
N GLN A 72 3.74 9.57 -5.62
CA GLN A 72 3.26 8.23 -5.25
C GLN A 72 1.77 8.26 -4.88
N MET A 73 1.33 9.21 -4.04
CA MET A 73 -0.08 9.31 -3.64
C MET A 73 -1.01 9.68 -4.79
N ASN A 74 -0.61 10.61 -5.65
CA ASN A 74 -1.40 10.97 -6.83
C ASN A 74 -1.58 9.77 -7.77
N LEU A 75 -0.51 9.00 -7.97
CA LEU A 75 -0.53 7.79 -8.79
C LEU A 75 -1.43 6.72 -8.17
N GLU A 76 -1.27 6.45 -6.88
CA GLU A 76 -2.08 5.48 -6.13
C GLU A 76 -3.57 5.85 -6.17
N ASN A 77 -3.94 7.09 -5.84
CA ASN A 77 -5.32 7.56 -5.86
C ASN A 77 -5.95 7.49 -7.27
N SER A 78 -5.17 7.80 -8.31
CA SER A 78 -5.63 7.69 -9.70
C SER A 78 -5.91 6.24 -10.10
N LEU A 79 -5.07 5.30 -9.66
CA LEU A 79 -5.20 3.88 -9.98
C LEU A 79 -6.26 3.19 -9.10
N ALA A 80 -6.44 3.62 -7.85
CA ALA A 80 -7.49 3.13 -6.97
C ALA A 80 -8.89 3.33 -7.60
N LYS A 81 -9.11 4.45 -8.31
CA LYS A 81 -10.36 4.71 -9.06
C LYS A 81 -10.59 3.76 -10.25
N LYS A 82 -9.55 3.09 -10.72
CA LYS A 82 -9.59 2.14 -11.85
C LYS A 82 -9.62 0.70 -11.40
N ALA A 83 -9.29 0.44 -10.13
CA ALA A 83 -9.34 -0.88 -9.54
C ALA A 83 -10.79 -1.25 -9.23
N ASP A 84 -11.17 -2.51 -9.50
CA ASP A 84 -12.49 -3.02 -9.14
C ASP A 84 -12.54 -3.37 -7.63
N LYS A 85 -11.79 -4.35 -7.20
CA LYS A 85 -11.79 -4.83 -5.81
C LYS A 85 -10.44 -4.75 -5.12
N LEU A 86 -9.35 -4.68 -5.87
CA LEU A 86 -7.97 -4.81 -5.36
C LEU A 86 -7.03 -3.87 -6.08
N LEU A 87 -6.24 -3.11 -5.31
CA LEU A 87 -5.08 -2.37 -5.80
C LEU A 87 -3.80 -2.97 -5.21
N ILE A 88 -2.82 -3.23 -6.08
CA ILE A 88 -1.46 -3.60 -5.67
C ILE A 88 -0.59 -2.35 -5.71
N CYS A 89 0.08 -2.01 -4.62
CA CYS A 89 1.00 -0.88 -4.53
C CYS A 89 2.45 -1.39 -4.46
N ASP A 90 3.29 -0.96 -5.39
CA ASP A 90 4.74 -1.19 -5.33
C ASP A 90 5.34 -0.07 -4.50
N THR A 91 5.41 -0.28 -3.20
CA THR A 91 5.73 0.67 -2.13
C THR A 91 4.57 1.60 -1.70
N ASP A 92 4.84 2.34 -0.62
CA ASP A 92 3.94 3.34 -0.03
C ASP A 92 4.73 4.49 0.65
N LEU A 93 4.03 5.40 1.33
CA LEU A 93 4.66 6.51 2.05
C LEU A 93 5.42 6.06 3.30
N LEU A 94 5.08 4.92 3.90
CA LEU A 94 5.83 4.37 5.03
C LEU A 94 7.22 3.92 4.59
N GLU A 95 7.36 3.36 3.39
CA GLU A 95 8.66 3.03 2.80
C GLU A 95 9.52 4.30 2.62
N THR A 96 8.95 5.36 2.03
CA THR A 96 9.64 6.66 1.86
C THR A 96 10.05 7.25 3.21
N LYS A 97 9.20 7.11 4.25
CA LYS A 97 9.53 7.55 5.61
C LYS A 97 10.71 6.78 6.19
N VAL A 98 10.74 5.45 6.06
CA VAL A 98 11.85 4.62 6.55
C VAL A 98 13.16 5.00 5.86
N TYR A 99 13.14 5.20 4.53
CA TYR A 99 14.32 5.71 3.81
C TYR A 99 14.76 7.08 4.33
N SER A 100 13.82 7.96 4.67
CA SER A 100 14.14 9.27 5.25
C SER A 100 14.84 9.14 6.62
N GLU A 101 14.35 8.26 7.46
CA GLU A 101 14.93 8.01 8.79
C GLU A 101 16.34 7.42 8.69
N GLU A 102 16.55 6.44 7.83
CA GLU A 102 17.84 5.71 7.74
C GLU A 102 18.92 6.53 7.02
N PHE A 103 18.57 7.31 6.03
CA PHE A 103 19.57 7.97 5.16
C PHE A 103 19.75 9.47 5.38
N TYR A 104 18.82 10.10 6.11
CA TYR A 104 18.88 11.55 6.34
C TYR A 104 18.87 11.92 7.83
N GLY A 105 19.62 11.15 8.65
CA GLY A 105 19.89 11.45 10.05
C GLY A 105 18.67 11.40 10.97
N GLY A 106 17.75 10.48 10.70
CA GLY A 106 16.53 10.28 11.53
C GLY A 106 15.46 11.34 11.33
N THR A 107 15.65 12.26 10.38
CA THR A 107 14.69 13.36 10.17
C THR A 107 13.68 13.01 9.07
N VAL A 108 12.40 13.23 9.35
CA VAL A 108 11.31 13.06 8.39
C VAL A 108 10.54 14.36 8.28
N HIS A 109 10.14 14.75 7.08
CA HIS A 109 9.26 15.89 6.90
C HIS A 109 7.91 15.63 7.58
N GLU A 110 7.41 16.58 8.40
CA GLU A 110 6.22 16.40 9.24
C GLU A 110 5.03 15.84 8.46
N LYS A 111 4.70 16.41 7.31
CA LYS A 111 3.58 15.95 6.47
C LYS A 111 3.76 14.55 5.91
N LEU A 112 4.98 14.15 5.54
CA LEU A 112 5.28 12.79 5.12
C LEU A 112 5.11 11.81 6.29
N ASN A 113 5.60 12.18 7.47
CA ASN A 113 5.45 11.39 8.68
C ASN A 113 3.96 11.15 8.99
N ASP A 114 3.15 12.20 8.99
CA ASP A 114 1.71 12.15 9.27
C ASP A 114 0.97 11.27 8.26
N ALA A 115 1.24 11.46 6.96
CA ALA A 115 0.60 10.70 5.90
C ALA A 115 0.98 9.21 5.95
N ALA A 116 2.26 8.89 6.19
CA ALA A 116 2.73 7.52 6.35
C ALA A 116 2.03 6.76 7.49
N HIS A 117 1.55 7.49 8.52
CA HIS A 117 0.79 6.90 9.62
C HIS A 117 -0.71 6.80 9.32
N LYS A 118 -1.30 7.83 8.69
CA LYS A 118 -2.73 7.93 8.44
C LYS A 118 -3.20 7.07 7.28
N ASN A 119 -2.33 6.81 6.30
CA ASN A 119 -2.68 5.99 5.15
C ASN A 119 -2.87 4.52 5.55
N GLU A 120 -3.95 3.94 5.07
CA GLU A 120 -4.38 2.59 5.45
C GLU A 120 -4.26 1.62 4.29
N TYR A 121 -3.74 0.44 4.61
CA TYR A 121 -3.60 -0.69 3.70
C TYR A 121 -4.01 -1.96 4.43
N ASP A 122 -4.71 -2.85 3.73
CA ASP A 122 -5.25 -4.09 4.30
C ASP A 122 -4.15 -5.11 4.60
N LEU A 123 -3.06 -5.11 3.78
CA LEU A 123 -1.95 -6.05 3.93
C LEU A 123 -0.65 -5.48 3.39
N TYR A 124 0.44 -5.70 4.13
CA TYR A 124 1.80 -5.50 3.67
C TYR A 124 2.47 -6.84 3.34
N LEU A 125 3.10 -6.92 2.20
CA LEU A 125 3.89 -8.06 1.74
C LEU A 125 5.38 -7.69 1.88
N LEU A 126 5.97 -8.01 3.03
CA LEU A 126 7.39 -7.75 3.30
C LEU A 126 8.26 -8.74 2.54
N THR A 127 9.01 -8.26 1.54
CA THR A 127 9.89 -9.10 0.73
C THR A 127 11.26 -9.24 1.36
N TYR A 128 11.70 -10.50 1.57
CA TYR A 128 13.02 -10.78 2.12
C TYR A 128 14.13 -10.62 1.09
N ILE A 129 15.38 -10.52 1.57
CA ILE A 129 16.58 -10.25 0.78
C ILE A 129 17.29 -11.53 0.28
N ASP A 130 16.55 -12.60 0.06
CA ASP A 130 17.04 -13.88 -0.47
C ASP A 130 17.03 -13.95 -2.02
N THR A 131 16.81 -12.82 -2.69
CA THR A 131 17.02 -12.62 -4.13
C THR A 131 18.41 -12.09 -4.41
N PRO A 132 19.03 -12.44 -5.55
CA PRO A 132 20.28 -11.81 -5.97
C PRO A 132 20.16 -10.29 -6.03
N TRP A 133 21.27 -9.61 -5.73
CA TRP A 133 21.35 -8.16 -5.96
C TRP A 133 21.46 -7.87 -7.46
N GLU A 134 20.68 -6.90 -7.92
CA GLU A 134 20.76 -6.37 -9.28
C GLU A 134 21.20 -4.91 -9.21
N GLU A 135 22.39 -4.60 -9.72
CA GLU A 135 22.91 -3.25 -9.79
C GLU A 135 22.22 -2.43 -10.89
N ASP A 136 22.02 -1.16 -10.64
CA ASP A 136 21.61 -0.17 -11.63
C ASP A 136 22.00 1.26 -11.17
N ASP A 137 21.67 2.26 -11.99
CA ASP A 137 22.03 3.67 -11.76
C ASP A 137 21.55 4.25 -10.41
N LEU A 138 20.54 3.64 -9.78
CA LEU A 138 19.89 4.15 -8.58
C LEU A 138 20.11 3.27 -7.35
N ARG A 139 20.74 2.10 -7.51
CA ARG A 139 20.97 1.12 -6.44
C ARG A 139 22.43 1.08 -6.07
N ASP A 140 22.79 1.72 -4.96
CA ASP A 140 24.17 1.84 -4.51
C ASP A 140 24.44 1.19 -3.14
N ARG A 141 23.43 0.55 -2.52
CA ARG A 141 23.46 0.15 -1.09
C ARG A 141 23.36 -1.36 -0.85
N ALA A 142 24.00 -2.16 -1.70
CA ALA A 142 24.01 -3.62 -1.57
C ALA A 142 24.42 -4.11 -0.18
N ALA A 143 25.43 -3.49 0.42
CA ALA A 143 25.95 -3.84 1.75
C ALA A 143 24.96 -3.56 2.90
N GLN A 144 24.03 -2.62 2.71
CA GLN A 144 23.07 -2.19 3.75
C GLN A 144 21.71 -2.90 3.65
N ARG A 145 21.54 -3.88 2.76
CA ARG A 145 20.25 -4.58 2.56
C ARG A 145 19.67 -5.19 3.84
N LEU A 146 20.50 -5.80 4.68
CA LEU A 146 20.04 -6.44 5.93
C LEU A 146 19.61 -5.40 6.96
N GLU A 147 20.34 -4.29 7.07
CA GLU A 147 19.99 -3.17 7.94
C GLU A 147 18.67 -2.56 7.53
N MET A 148 18.52 -2.29 6.24
CA MET A 148 17.28 -1.77 5.67
C MET A 148 16.10 -2.74 5.85
N PHE A 149 16.30 -4.04 5.62
CA PHE A 149 15.26 -5.03 5.88
C PHE A 149 14.79 -4.97 7.33
N THR A 150 15.73 -4.87 8.27
CA THR A 150 15.43 -4.77 9.70
C THR A 150 14.67 -3.49 10.03
N ALA A 151 15.06 -2.35 9.43
CA ALA A 151 14.37 -1.07 9.59
C ALA A 151 12.91 -1.16 9.07
N PHE A 152 12.69 -1.74 7.89
CA PHE A 152 11.36 -1.96 7.33
C PHE A 152 10.49 -2.86 8.21
N GLU A 153 11.02 -4.00 8.65
CA GLU A 153 10.27 -4.91 9.53
C GLU A 153 9.90 -4.23 10.86
N ASN A 154 10.84 -3.49 11.45
CA ASN A 154 10.62 -2.72 12.68
C ASN A 154 9.55 -1.63 12.50
N ALA A 155 9.52 -0.94 11.35
CA ALA A 155 8.48 0.03 11.04
C ALA A 155 7.09 -0.61 11.00
N LEU A 156 6.93 -1.76 10.33
CA LEU A 156 5.66 -2.48 10.30
C LEU A 156 5.22 -2.92 11.71
N LYS A 157 6.13 -3.45 12.52
CA LYS A 157 5.85 -3.85 13.92
C LYS A 157 5.47 -2.65 14.79
N LYS A 158 6.26 -1.57 14.73
CA LYS A 158 6.02 -0.33 15.49
C LYS A 158 4.66 0.28 15.21
N HIS A 159 4.25 0.28 13.93
CA HIS A 159 2.97 0.85 13.50
C HIS A 159 1.84 -0.18 13.45
N LYS A 160 2.06 -1.40 13.98
CA LYS A 160 1.07 -2.49 14.07
C LYS A 160 0.38 -2.78 12.72
N LYS A 161 1.13 -2.65 11.62
CA LYS A 161 0.62 -2.95 10.28
C LYS A 161 0.42 -4.46 10.13
N ASN A 162 -0.68 -4.85 9.47
CA ASN A 162 -0.92 -6.25 9.09
C ASN A 162 0.06 -6.65 7.99
N TYR A 163 0.96 -7.59 8.25
CA TYR A 163 1.95 -8.00 7.26
C TYR A 163 2.27 -9.49 7.29
N ILE A 164 2.77 -9.99 6.16
CA ILE A 164 3.40 -11.29 6.05
C ILE A 164 4.81 -11.15 5.46
N LEU A 165 5.72 -12.01 5.92
CA LEU A 165 7.07 -12.10 5.37
C LEU A 165 7.09 -13.07 4.19
N LEU A 166 7.57 -12.61 3.03
CA LEU A 166 7.73 -13.40 1.81
C LEU A 166 9.19 -13.77 1.59
N LYS A 167 9.47 -15.08 1.59
CA LYS A 167 10.78 -15.69 1.34
C LYS A 167 10.68 -16.72 0.22
N GLY A 168 11.82 -17.08 -0.33
CA GLY A 168 11.94 -18.12 -1.35
C GLY A 168 11.93 -17.57 -2.77
N ASP A 169 11.72 -18.46 -3.73
CA ASP A 169 11.68 -18.13 -5.14
C ASP A 169 10.40 -17.38 -5.57
N LYS A 170 10.33 -17.01 -6.83
CA LYS A 170 9.21 -16.23 -7.40
C LYS A 170 7.87 -16.97 -7.28
N GLU A 171 7.85 -18.29 -7.45
CA GLU A 171 6.63 -19.10 -7.40
C GLU A 171 6.11 -19.22 -5.96
N MET A 172 7.01 -19.48 -5.01
CA MET A 172 6.67 -19.57 -3.59
C MET A 172 6.14 -18.23 -3.06
N ARG A 173 6.79 -17.12 -3.42
CA ARG A 173 6.33 -15.77 -3.03
C ARG A 173 4.96 -15.46 -3.60
N LEU A 174 4.73 -15.72 -4.89
CA LEU A 174 3.44 -15.52 -5.52
C LEU A 174 2.35 -16.36 -4.83
N LYS A 175 2.59 -17.65 -4.61
CA LYS A 175 1.66 -18.57 -3.91
C LYS A 175 1.31 -18.09 -2.50
N ASN A 176 2.31 -17.65 -1.72
CA ASN A 176 2.07 -17.19 -0.36
C ASN A 176 1.35 -15.84 -0.34
N ALA A 177 1.68 -14.94 -1.27
CA ALA A 177 1.03 -13.65 -1.42
C ALA A 177 -0.44 -13.82 -1.81
N THR A 178 -0.75 -14.60 -2.84
CA THR A 178 -2.14 -14.85 -3.28
C THR A 178 -2.97 -15.47 -2.17
N LYS A 179 -2.46 -16.50 -1.47
CA LYS A 179 -3.16 -17.10 -0.33
C LYS A 179 -3.52 -16.09 0.77
N ALA A 180 -2.65 -15.10 1.02
CA ALA A 180 -2.92 -14.06 2.02
C ALA A 180 -3.92 -13.02 1.51
N ILE A 181 -3.79 -12.58 0.26
CA ILE A 181 -4.69 -11.62 -0.38
C ILE A 181 -6.12 -12.19 -0.47
N ASP A 182 -6.27 -13.45 -0.89
CA ASP A 182 -7.58 -14.13 -0.98
C ASP A 182 -8.33 -14.12 0.36
N LYS A 183 -7.61 -14.33 1.47
CA LYS A 183 -8.19 -14.24 2.81
C LYS A 183 -8.70 -12.83 3.14
N ILE A 184 -7.96 -11.80 2.75
CA ILE A 184 -8.36 -10.41 2.99
C ILE A 184 -9.60 -10.06 2.15
N ILE A 185 -9.61 -10.45 0.87
CA ILE A 185 -10.75 -10.22 -0.02
C ILE A 185 -11.99 -10.93 0.55
N ALA A 186 -11.89 -12.21 0.90
CA ALA A 186 -13.00 -12.96 1.46
C ALA A 186 -13.54 -12.37 2.78
N ALA A 187 -12.64 -11.89 3.66
CA ALA A 187 -13.05 -11.22 4.89
C ALA A 187 -13.80 -9.91 4.62
N LYS A 188 -13.36 -9.13 3.64
CA LYS A 188 -13.98 -7.86 3.26
C LYS A 188 -15.33 -8.07 2.58
N ASP A 189 -15.45 -9.04 1.69
CA ASP A 189 -16.72 -9.42 1.05
C ASP A 189 -17.77 -9.89 2.08
N ASN A 190 -17.36 -10.68 3.10
CA ASN A 190 -18.25 -11.12 4.20
C ASN A 190 -18.74 -9.94 5.05
N LEU A 191 -17.90 -8.96 5.34
CA LEU A 191 -18.29 -7.75 6.10
C LEU A 191 -19.32 -6.93 5.33
N HIS A 192 -19.18 -6.80 4.00
CA HIS A 192 -20.18 -6.11 3.17
C HIS A 192 -21.53 -6.83 3.19
N SER A 193 -21.55 -8.15 2.98
CA SER A 193 -22.78 -8.92 2.97
C SER A 193 -23.52 -8.85 4.31
N PHE A 194 -22.78 -8.76 5.43
CA PHE A 194 -23.36 -8.61 6.75
C PHE A 194 -23.94 -7.20 6.98
N SER A 195 -23.25 -6.15 6.53
CA SER A 195 -23.75 -4.78 6.62
C SER A 195 -25.01 -4.57 5.78
N ASP A 196 -25.06 -5.12 4.58
CA ASP A 196 -26.23 -5.04 3.69
C ASP A 196 -27.43 -5.76 4.29
N SER A 197 -27.22 -6.91 4.94
CA SER A 197 -28.30 -7.65 5.63
C SER A 197 -28.87 -6.89 6.83
N LEU A 198 -28.08 -6.09 7.53
CA LEU A 198 -28.55 -5.26 8.65
C LEU A 198 -29.38 -4.07 8.17
N ILE A 199 -28.99 -3.46 7.04
CA ILE A 199 -29.73 -2.34 6.43
C ILE A 199 -31.11 -2.81 5.97
N ASP A 200 -31.22 -4.00 5.37
CA ASP A 200 -32.51 -4.60 4.96
C ASP A 200 -33.43 -4.87 6.15
N VAL A 201 -32.90 -5.30 7.28
CA VAL A 201 -33.69 -5.53 8.51
C VAL A 201 -34.24 -4.22 9.06
N ASP A 202 -33.43 -3.16 9.12
CA ASP A 202 -33.87 -1.84 9.61
C ASP A 202 -34.94 -1.21 8.69
N MET A 203 -34.80 -1.36 7.38
CA MET A 203 -35.82 -0.89 6.42
C MET A 203 -37.14 -1.65 6.56
N HIS A 204 -37.10 -2.95 6.88
CA HIS A 204 -38.30 -3.75 7.11
C HIS A 204 -39.03 -3.34 8.39
N PHE A 205 -38.31 -3.00 9.45
CA PHE A 205 -38.90 -2.48 10.69
C PHE A 205 -39.49 -1.07 10.52
N MET A 206 -38.89 -0.20 9.72
CA MET A 206 -39.44 1.14 9.46
C MET A 206 -40.74 1.10 8.64
N HIS A 207 -40.90 0.11 7.74
CA HIS A 207 -42.15 -0.02 6.96
C HIS A 207 -43.30 -0.61 7.79
N GLN A 208 -43.04 -1.43 8.80
CA GLN A 208 -44.08 -1.97 9.66
C GLN A 208 -44.58 -0.97 10.74
N SER A 209 -43.80 0.06 11.06
CA SER A 209 -44.20 1.12 12.00
C SER A 209 -45.07 2.22 11.38
N SER A 210 -45.18 2.29 10.05
CA SER A 210 -46.01 3.29 9.35
C SER A 210 -47.47 2.83 9.16
N ASP A 211 -47.80 1.56 9.40
CA ASP A 211 -49.15 1.02 9.24
C ASP A 211 -50.02 1.04 10.55
N PHE A 212 -49.51 1.64 11.63
CA PHE A 212 -50.18 1.62 12.95
C PHE A 212 -50.82 2.95 13.38
N ASP A 213 -51.07 3.89 12.44
CA ASP A 213 -51.76 5.13 12.83
C ASP A 213 -52.82 5.57 11.82
N ASN A 214 -53.94 4.84 11.78
CA ASN A 214 -55.21 5.34 11.26
C ASN A 214 -56.40 4.43 11.66
N SER A 215 -56.76 4.40 12.92
CA SER A 215 -58.12 3.94 13.33
C SER A 215 -58.48 4.52 14.69
N PHE A 216 -58.72 5.81 14.73
CA PHE A 216 -59.63 6.44 15.71
C PHE A 216 -60.30 7.63 15.04
N GLU A 217 -61.46 7.40 14.39
CA GLU A 217 -62.46 8.42 14.18
C GLU A 217 -63.69 8.05 14.98
N TYR A 218 -64.15 9.03 15.71
CA TYR A 218 -65.44 9.12 16.35
C TYR A 218 -66.55 9.32 15.33
#